data_bdb90755ae08fee771dcac4145cdb75f
#
_entry.id   bdb90755ae08fee771dcac4145cdb75f
#
_cell.length_a   1.000
_cell.length_b   1.000
_cell.length_c   1.000
_cell.angle_alpha   90.00
_cell.angle_beta   90.00
_cell.angle_gamma   90.00
#
_symmetry.space_group_name_H-M   'P 1'
#
loop_
_entity.id
_entity.type
_entity.pdbx_description
1 polymer ?
#
loop_
_entity_poly.entity_id
_entity_poly.type
_entity_poly.pdbx_seq_one_letter_code
_entity_poly.pdbx_strand_id
1 'polypeptide(L)'
;MLLDTKPQSFSDLIRISGLSHGTDVWLGNAQTLIEEGKATISTAICTRDDIMIYLIDKGLESELSFTIMESVRKGKGLKPEWEEEMKAHDVPDWYIWSCKKIKYMFPKAHAAAYVMMAYRIAYYKIFYPLAYYAAYFSIRASAFSYELMCMGRDRLEYYMK
;
A
#
# COMPACT_ATOMS: atom_id res chain seq x y z
N MET A 1 9.67 3.14 -2.46
CA MET A 1 8.22 3.31 -2.68
C MET A 1 7.77 4.77 -2.66
N LEU A 2 7.84 5.53 -1.53
CA LEU A 2 7.44 6.95 -1.50
C LEU A 2 8.21 7.83 -2.49
N LEU A 3 9.52 7.62 -2.64
CA LEU A 3 10.36 8.37 -3.57
C LEU A 3 10.04 8.03 -5.04
N ASP A 4 9.64 6.81 -5.32
CA ASP A 4 9.36 6.33 -6.68
C ASP A 4 7.96 6.76 -7.13
N THR A 5 6.99 6.75 -6.21
CA THR A 5 5.58 7.05 -6.51
C THR A 5 5.21 8.53 -6.35
N LYS A 6 5.99 9.31 -5.57
CA LYS A 6 5.81 10.77 -5.33
C LYS A 6 4.33 11.14 -5.06
N PRO A 7 3.72 10.62 -3.99
CA PRO A 7 2.31 10.84 -3.71
C PRO A 7 1.98 12.33 -3.59
N GLN A 8 0.86 12.75 -4.15
CA GLN A 8 0.39 14.14 -4.16
C GLN A 8 -0.93 14.31 -3.38
N SER A 9 -1.59 13.20 -3.01
CA SER A 9 -2.90 13.22 -2.40
C SER A 9 -3.02 12.19 -1.27
N PHE A 10 -4.05 12.35 -0.44
CA PHE A 10 -4.40 11.35 0.57
C PHE A 10 -4.80 9.99 -0.08
N SER A 11 -5.43 10.05 -1.26
CA SER A 11 -5.75 8.85 -2.03
C SER A 11 -4.49 8.07 -2.45
N ASP A 12 -3.41 8.77 -2.82
CA ASP A 12 -2.14 8.12 -3.17
C ASP A 12 -1.51 7.44 -1.94
N LEU A 13 -1.65 8.02 -0.75
CA LEU A 13 -1.20 7.39 0.49
C LEU A 13 -1.96 6.09 0.77
N ILE A 14 -3.27 6.05 0.52
CA ILE A 14 -4.06 4.83 0.64
C ILE A 14 -3.57 3.76 -0.34
N ARG A 15 -3.27 4.15 -1.58
CA ARG A 15 -2.70 3.26 -2.60
C ARG A 15 -1.34 2.70 -2.19
N ILE A 16 -0.44 3.56 -1.69
CA ILE A 16 0.88 3.15 -1.17
C ILE A 16 0.73 2.18 0.00
N SER A 17 -0.22 2.41 0.89
CA SER A 17 -0.53 1.48 1.99
C SER A 17 -0.96 0.11 1.46
N GLY A 18 -1.83 0.07 0.45
CA GLY A 18 -2.22 -1.17 -0.22
C GLY A 18 -1.03 -1.92 -0.84
N LEU A 19 -0.16 -1.19 -1.54
CA LEU A 19 1.06 -1.74 -2.14
C LEU A 19 2.03 -2.32 -1.10
N SER A 20 2.15 -1.70 0.06
CA SER A 20 3.10 -2.08 1.10
C SER A 20 2.66 -3.26 1.95
N HIS A 21 1.36 -3.50 2.08
CA HIS A 21 0.80 -4.55 2.95
C HIS A 21 0.48 -5.85 2.19
N GLY A 22 0.38 -5.81 0.86
CA GLY A 22 0.16 -7.01 0.06
C GLY A 22 1.44 -7.83 -0.16
N THR A 23 1.28 -9.04 -0.68
CA THR A 23 2.39 -9.92 -1.07
C THR A 23 2.48 -9.94 -2.60
N ASP A 24 3.66 -9.65 -3.15
CA ASP A 24 3.94 -9.56 -4.59
C ASP A 24 3.05 -8.53 -5.32
N VAL A 25 2.68 -7.46 -4.61
CA VAL A 25 1.92 -6.33 -5.16
C VAL A 25 2.86 -5.20 -5.59
N TRP A 26 3.90 -4.91 -4.80
CA TRP A 26 4.88 -3.87 -5.09
C TRP A 26 6.13 -4.40 -5.79
N LEU A 27 6.97 -5.18 -5.09
CA LEU A 27 8.26 -5.64 -5.61
C LEU A 27 8.07 -6.57 -6.82
N GLY A 28 8.76 -6.23 -7.91
CA GLY A 28 8.68 -6.99 -9.15
C GLY A 28 7.29 -6.98 -9.82
N ASN A 29 6.40 -6.09 -9.41
CA ASN A 29 5.06 -5.91 -9.95
C ASN A 29 4.79 -4.42 -10.20
N ALA A 30 4.02 -3.72 -9.35
CA ALA A 30 3.70 -2.30 -9.54
C ALA A 30 4.96 -1.42 -9.66
N GLN A 31 6.02 -1.71 -8.90
CA GLN A 31 7.30 -1.02 -9.00
C GLN A 31 7.85 -1.07 -10.43
N THR A 32 7.97 -2.27 -11.00
CA THR A 32 8.47 -2.46 -12.36
C THR A 32 7.63 -1.74 -13.39
N LEU A 33 6.30 -1.82 -13.26
CA LEU A 33 5.38 -1.14 -14.18
C LEU A 33 5.49 0.39 -14.13
N ILE A 34 5.73 0.95 -12.95
CA ILE A 34 5.92 2.40 -12.78
C ILE A 34 7.29 2.82 -13.32
N GLU A 35 8.36 2.08 -13.04
CA GLU A 35 9.72 2.33 -13.56
C GLU A 35 9.77 2.27 -15.08
N GLU A 36 9.04 1.33 -15.69
CA GLU A 36 8.93 1.19 -17.15
C GLU A 36 7.94 2.18 -17.79
N GLY A 37 7.25 3.01 -17.01
CA GLY A 37 6.26 3.97 -17.49
C GLY A 37 4.96 3.35 -18.03
N LYS A 38 4.69 2.08 -17.75
CA LYS A 38 3.48 1.35 -18.16
C LYS A 38 2.28 1.66 -17.25
N ALA A 39 2.54 2.00 -15.99
CA ALA A 39 1.54 2.38 -15.01
C ALA A 39 1.99 3.57 -14.19
N THR A 40 1.04 4.21 -13.52
CA THR A 40 1.26 5.25 -12.51
C THR A 40 0.70 4.76 -11.16
N ILE A 41 0.95 5.50 -10.08
CA ILE A 41 0.33 5.20 -8.79
C ILE A 41 -1.21 5.17 -8.87
N SER A 42 -1.80 5.95 -9.79
CA SER A 42 -3.24 6.02 -9.98
C SER A 42 -3.82 4.86 -10.78
N THR A 43 -3.01 4.20 -11.61
CA THR A 43 -3.46 3.13 -12.52
C THR A 43 -2.96 1.74 -12.10
N ALA A 44 -1.92 1.66 -11.28
CA ALA A 44 -1.40 0.40 -10.76
C ALA A 44 -2.42 -0.27 -9.81
N ILE A 45 -2.38 -1.59 -9.76
CA ILE A 45 -3.20 -2.38 -8.83
C ILE A 45 -2.61 -2.25 -7.43
N CYS A 46 -3.34 -1.60 -6.52
CA CYS A 46 -2.89 -1.32 -5.15
C CYS A 46 -3.71 -2.09 -4.11
N THR A 47 -5.03 -2.20 -4.32
CA THR A 47 -5.97 -2.90 -3.45
C THR A 47 -6.87 -3.83 -4.26
N ARG A 48 -7.52 -4.78 -3.59
CA ARG A 48 -8.44 -5.70 -4.28
C ARG A 48 -9.60 -4.97 -4.96
N ASP A 49 -10.06 -3.88 -4.35
CA ASP A 49 -11.16 -3.06 -4.87
C ASP A 49 -10.80 -2.44 -6.23
N ASP A 50 -9.53 -2.10 -6.45
CA ASP A 50 -9.07 -1.55 -7.73
C ASP A 50 -9.32 -2.54 -8.88
N ILE A 51 -9.11 -3.85 -8.65
CA ILE A 51 -9.36 -4.88 -9.66
C ILE A 51 -10.83 -4.93 -10.03
N MET A 52 -11.70 -5.02 -9.03
CA MET A 52 -13.14 -5.14 -9.26
C MET A 52 -13.68 -3.92 -10.01
N ILE A 53 -13.35 -2.71 -9.55
CA ILE A 53 -13.82 -1.46 -10.16
C ILE A 53 -13.29 -1.35 -11.60
N TYR A 54 -12.00 -1.59 -11.81
CA TYR A 54 -11.40 -1.50 -13.14
C TYR A 54 -12.05 -2.45 -14.15
N LEU A 55 -12.32 -3.70 -13.76
CA LEU A 55 -12.95 -4.67 -14.65
C LEU A 55 -14.41 -4.29 -14.97
N ILE A 56 -15.15 -3.78 -13.99
CA ILE A 56 -16.53 -3.27 -14.20
C ILE A 56 -16.50 -2.06 -15.16
N ASP A 57 -15.57 -1.14 -14.97
CA ASP A 57 -15.41 0.04 -15.84
C ASP A 57 -15.03 -0.35 -17.29
N LYS A 58 -14.35 -1.49 -17.45
CA LYS A 58 -14.07 -2.09 -18.76
C LYS A 58 -15.26 -2.83 -19.36
N GLY A 59 -16.36 -2.96 -18.64
CA GLY A 59 -17.59 -3.58 -19.13
C GLY A 59 -17.76 -5.05 -18.81
N LEU A 60 -16.87 -5.64 -17.98
CA LEU A 60 -17.08 -7.01 -17.51
C LEU A 60 -18.26 -7.07 -16.53
N GLU A 61 -18.95 -8.19 -16.52
CA GLU A 61 -20.02 -8.44 -15.57
C GLU A 61 -19.54 -8.34 -14.12
N SER A 62 -20.37 -7.75 -13.23
CA SER A 62 -19.99 -7.49 -11.84
C SER A 62 -19.68 -8.77 -11.05
N GLU A 63 -20.42 -9.85 -11.29
CA GLU A 63 -20.20 -11.14 -10.62
C GLU A 63 -18.87 -11.77 -11.06
N LEU A 64 -18.58 -11.72 -12.36
CA LEU A 64 -17.30 -12.17 -12.90
C LEU A 64 -16.14 -11.33 -12.39
N SER A 65 -16.29 -10.00 -12.38
CA SER A 65 -15.29 -9.07 -11.85
C SER A 65 -14.98 -9.34 -10.38
N PHE A 66 -16.00 -9.61 -9.57
CA PHE A 66 -15.82 -10.00 -8.17
C PHE A 66 -15.11 -11.36 -8.05
N THR A 67 -15.47 -12.33 -8.87
CA THR A 67 -14.85 -13.66 -8.85
C THR A 67 -13.36 -13.60 -9.23
N ILE A 68 -13.02 -12.84 -10.26
CA ILE A 68 -11.63 -12.59 -10.67
C ILE A 68 -10.86 -11.89 -9.53
N MET A 69 -11.40 -10.83 -8.97
CA MET A 69 -10.80 -10.10 -7.85
C MET A 69 -10.52 -11.02 -6.66
N GLU A 70 -11.49 -11.86 -6.26
CA GLU A 70 -11.32 -12.80 -5.14
C GLU A 70 -10.26 -13.88 -5.42
N SER A 71 -10.14 -14.33 -6.66
CA SER A 71 -9.11 -15.28 -7.06
C SER A 71 -7.71 -14.66 -6.99
N VAL A 72 -7.57 -13.46 -7.55
CA VAL A 72 -6.29 -12.72 -7.53
C VAL A 72 -5.89 -12.38 -6.10
N ARG A 73 -6.81 -11.84 -5.29
CA ARG A 73 -6.56 -11.48 -3.89
C ARG A 73 -6.03 -12.65 -3.04
N LYS A 74 -6.49 -13.86 -3.32
CA LYS A 74 -6.10 -15.10 -2.63
C LYS A 74 -4.85 -15.77 -3.24
N GLY A 75 -4.24 -15.16 -4.26
CA GLY A 75 -3.06 -15.69 -4.92
C GLY A 75 -3.31 -16.93 -5.78
N LYS A 76 -4.57 -17.17 -6.16
CA LYS A 76 -4.94 -18.31 -7.04
C LYS A 76 -4.70 -18.02 -8.52
N GLY A 77 -4.38 -16.76 -8.86
CA GLY A 77 -4.14 -16.31 -10.22
C GLY A 77 -5.42 -16.19 -11.06
N LEU A 78 -5.24 -16.27 -12.37
CA LEU A 78 -6.32 -16.15 -13.36
C LEU A 78 -6.52 -17.47 -14.10
N LYS A 79 -7.77 -17.80 -14.42
CA LYS A 79 -8.09 -18.89 -15.34
C LYS A 79 -7.94 -18.41 -16.79
N PRO A 80 -7.61 -19.30 -17.74
CA PRO A 80 -7.49 -18.93 -19.16
C PRO A 80 -8.73 -18.24 -19.72
N GLU A 81 -9.92 -18.74 -19.40
CA GLU A 81 -11.22 -18.18 -19.80
C GLU A 81 -11.39 -16.70 -19.36
N TRP A 82 -10.92 -16.39 -18.16
CA TRP A 82 -10.99 -15.02 -17.64
C TRP A 82 -9.98 -14.09 -18.31
N GLU A 83 -8.81 -14.61 -18.69
CA GLU A 83 -7.83 -13.82 -19.45
C GLU A 83 -8.36 -13.47 -20.85
N GLU A 84 -9.05 -14.41 -21.51
CA GLU A 84 -9.70 -14.17 -22.81
C GLU A 84 -10.79 -13.11 -22.69
N GLU A 85 -11.64 -13.22 -21.67
CA GLU A 85 -12.70 -12.25 -21.40
C GLU A 85 -12.13 -10.85 -21.07
N MET A 86 -11.10 -10.78 -20.23
CA MET A 86 -10.40 -9.51 -19.96
C MET A 86 -9.83 -8.88 -21.23
N LYS A 87 -9.22 -9.66 -22.12
CA LYS A 87 -8.70 -9.18 -23.41
C LYS A 87 -9.81 -8.72 -24.35
N ALA A 88 -10.94 -9.42 -24.37
CA ALA A 88 -12.11 -9.04 -25.18
C ALA A 88 -12.68 -7.67 -24.76
N HIS A 89 -12.44 -7.26 -23.51
CA HIS A 89 -12.84 -5.95 -22.97
C HIS A 89 -11.67 -4.94 -22.88
N ASP A 90 -10.66 -5.07 -23.72
CA ASP A 90 -9.51 -4.14 -23.80
C ASP A 90 -8.76 -3.95 -22.49
N VAL A 91 -8.65 -4.99 -21.68
CA VAL A 91 -7.76 -5.00 -20.50
C VAL A 91 -6.33 -5.21 -20.98
N PRO A 92 -5.38 -4.28 -20.69
CA PRO A 92 -4.02 -4.37 -21.16
C PRO A 92 -3.27 -5.61 -20.65
N ASP A 93 -2.37 -6.16 -21.44
CA ASP A 93 -1.56 -7.33 -21.06
C ASP A 93 -0.75 -7.09 -19.78
N TRP A 94 -0.26 -5.87 -19.55
CA TRP A 94 0.48 -5.55 -18.32
C TRP A 94 -0.41 -5.66 -17.06
N TYR A 95 -1.71 -5.37 -17.20
CA TYR A 95 -2.67 -5.49 -16.10
C TYR A 95 -2.93 -6.96 -15.75
N ILE A 96 -3.15 -7.78 -16.78
CA ILE A 96 -3.30 -9.24 -16.65
C ILE A 96 -2.05 -9.84 -16.02
N TRP A 97 -0.89 -9.46 -16.49
CA TRP A 97 0.41 -9.87 -15.94
C TRP A 97 0.56 -9.49 -14.46
N SER A 98 0.16 -8.27 -14.09
CA SER A 98 0.17 -7.81 -12.70
C SER A 98 -0.74 -8.66 -11.81
N CYS A 99 -1.97 -8.93 -12.24
CA CYS A 99 -2.92 -9.81 -11.54
C CYS A 99 -2.34 -11.21 -11.27
N LYS A 100 -1.60 -11.78 -12.23
CA LYS A 100 -1.01 -13.13 -12.12
C LYS A 100 0.13 -13.21 -11.11
N LYS A 101 0.80 -12.10 -10.82
CA LYS A 101 1.90 -12.05 -9.85
C LYS A 101 1.43 -11.93 -8.40
N ILE A 102 0.29 -11.33 -8.17
CA ILE A 102 -0.23 -11.05 -6.84
C ILE A 102 -0.51 -12.34 -6.07
N LYS A 103 0.00 -12.42 -4.84
CA LYS A 103 -0.22 -13.54 -3.93
C LYS A 103 -1.22 -13.23 -2.83
N TYR A 104 -1.25 -11.98 -2.37
CA TYR A 104 -2.21 -11.53 -1.38
C TYR A 104 -2.42 -10.01 -1.44
N MET A 105 -3.68 -9.59 -1.34
CA MET A 105 -4.06 -8.17 -1.34
C MET A 105 -4.98 -7.83 -0.20
N PHE A 106 -4.83 -6.59 0.29
CA PHE A 106 -5.72 -6.00 1.28
C PHE A 106 -6.86 -5.22 0.62
N PRO A 107 -8.01 -5.08 1.32
CA PRO A 107 -9.09 -4.21 0.87
C PRO A 107 -8.72 -2.74 1.04
N LYS A 108 -9.30 -1.88 0.19
CA LYS A 108 -9.10 -0.43 0.24
C LYS A 108 -9.55 0.18 1.57
N ALA A 109 -10.64 -0.33 2.15
CA ALA A 109 -11.14 0.11 3.45
C ALA A 109 -10.11 -0.12 4.58
N HIS A 110 -9.41 -1.25 4.56
CA HIS A 110 -8.32 -1.53 5.50
C HIS A 110 -7.16 -0.53 5.33
N ALA A 111 -6.70 -0.33 4.11
CA ALA A 111 -5.66 0.65 3.80
C ALA A 111 -6.05 2.07 4.23
N ALA A 112 -7.29 2.48 3.97
CA ALA A 112 -7.81 3.80 4.36
C ALA A 112 -7.82 3.99 5.87
N ALA A 113 -8.24 2.99 6.65
CA ALA A 113 -8.26 3.07 8.11
C ALA A 113 -6.85 3.26 8.69
N TYR A 114 -5.87 2.49 8.20
CA TYR A 114 -4.48 2.61 8.65
C TYR A 114 -3.83 3.93 8.23
N VAL A 115 -4.07 4.40 7.01
CA VAL A 115 -3.54 5.68 6.54
C VAL A 115 -4.16 6.85 7.31
N MET A 116 -5.46 6.82 7.60
CA MET A 116 -6.12 7.83 8.41
C MET A 116 -5.47 7.94 9.79
N MET A 117 -5.20 6.81 10.42
CA MET A 117 -4.53 6.75 11.72
C MET A 117 -3.09 7.27 11.64
N ALA A 118 -2.33 6.84 10.65
CA ALA A 118 -0.96 7.29 10.43
C ALA A 118 -0.88 8.79 10.15
N TYR A 119 -1.81 9.32 9.35
CA TYR A 119 -1.90 10.75 9.03
C TYR A 119 -2.20 11.60 10.26
N ARG A 120 -3.12 11.17 11.12
CA ARG A 120 -3.42 11.83 12.39
C ARG A 120 -2.20 11.84 13.33
N ILE A 121 -1.48 10.72 13.42
CA ILE A 121 -0.26 10.62 14.23
C ILE A 121 0.84 11.55 13.67
N ALA A 122 1.01 11.60 12.36
CA ALA A 122 1.95 12.51 11.72
C ALA A 122 1.64 13.99 12.01
N TYR A 123 0.36 14.37 12.05
CA TYR A 123 -0.07 15.70 12.47
C TYR A 123 0.45 16.05 13.86
N TYR A 124 0.26 15.18 14.84
CA TYR A 124 0.76 15.41 16.19
C TYR A 124 2.30 15.46 16.25
N LYS A 125 2.98 14.63 15.47
CA LYS A 125 4.45 14.66 15.40
C LYS A 125 4.99 15.99 14.90
N ILE A 126 4.29 16.65 13.96
CA ILE A 126 4.70 17.91 13.37
C ILE A 126 4.31 19.09 14.25
N PHE A 127 3.06 19.15 14.71
CA PHE A 127 2.50 20.34 15.38
C PHE A 127 2.59 20.27 16.91
N TYR A 128 2.70 19.06 17.49
CA TYR A 128 2.77 18.83 18.94
C TYR A 128 3.87 17.82 19.29
N PRO A 129 5.15 18.07 18.87
CA PRO A 129 6.20 17.07 18.97
C PRO A 129 6.47 16.60 20.41
N LEU A 130 6.43 17.49 21.40
CA LEU A 130 6.62 17.10 22.81
C LEU A 130 5.56 16.10 23.26
N ALA A 131 4.29 16.34 22.98
CA ALA A 131 3.20 15.42 23.34
C ALA A 131 3.32 14.10 22.58
N TYR A 132 3.66 14.16 21.29
CA TYR A 132 3.88 12.97 20.48
C TYR A 132 4.99 12.08 21.04
N TYR A 133 6.16 12.65 21.32
CA TYR A 133 7.30 11.87 21.82
C TYR A 133 7.10 11.41 23.26
N ALA A 134 6.44 12.21 24.11
CA ALA A 134 6.08 11.77 25.45
C ALA A 134 5.18 10.53 25.42
N ALA A 135 4.15 10.52 24.58
CA ALA A 135 3.27 9.37 24.40
C ALA A 135 4.02 8.18 23.77
N TYR A 136 4.85 8.44 22.74
CA TYR A 136 5.63 7.40 22.07
C TYR A 136 6.55 6.68 23.05
N PHE A 137 7.36 7.41 23.83
CA PHE A 137 8.29 6.81 24.78
C PHE A 137 7.60 6.18 25.99
N SER A 138 6.45 6.70 26.41
CA SER A 138 5.67 6.09 27.51
C SER A 138 5.04 4.74 27.15
N ILE A 139 4.64 4.58 25.87
CA ILE A 139 3.86 3.42 25.44
C ILE A 139 4.71 2.41 24.65
N ARG A 140 5.64 2.90 23.82
CA ARG A 140 6.38 2.08 22.85
C ARG A 140 7.79 1.71 23.28
N ALA A 141 8.41 2.42 24.21
CA ALA A 141 9.74 2.09 24.66
C ALA A 141 9.73 0.74 25.42
N SER A 142 10.49 -0.20 24.93
CA SER A 142 10.68 -1.51 25.57
C SER A 142 11.73 -1.48 26.69
N ALA A 143 12.58 -0.46 26.69
CA ALA A 143 13.57 -0.20 27.71
C ALA A 143 13.62 1.30 28.01
N PHE A 144 13.70 1.65 29.28
CA PHE A 144 13.83 3.02 29.75
C PHE A 144 15.01 3.11 30.72
N SER A 145 15.93 4.04 30.47
CA SER A 145 17.02 4.33 31.38
C SER A 145 16.96 5.79 31.79
N TYR A 146 16.60 6.01 33.03
CA TYR A 146 16.60 7.34 33.65
C TYR A 146 17.99 7.97 33.65
N GLU A 147 19.03 7.17 33.93
CA GLU A 147 20.41 7.63 33.94
C GLU A 147 20.84 8.20 32.58
N LEU A 148 20.56 7.48 31.50
CA LEU A 148 20.85 7.95 30.14
C LEU A 148 20.07 9.23 29.80
N MET A 149 18.81 9.32 30.18
CA MET A 149 17.98 10.50 29.95
C MET A 149 18.49 11.76 30.66
N CYS A 150 19.15 11.60 31.82
CA CYS A 150 19.71 12.68 32.59
C CYS A 150 21.13 13.09 32.20
N MET A 151 21.79 12.38 31.28
CA MET A 151 23.18 12.65 30.88
C MET A 151 23.37 13.86 29.97
N GLY A 152 22.28 14.47 29.49
CA GLY A 152 22.30 15.57 28.55
C GLY A 152 22.44 15.15 27.10
N ARG A 153 22.30 16.14 26.21
CA ARG A 153 22.15 15.92 24.75
C ARG A 153 23.33 15.17 24.12
N ASP A 154 24.55 15.59 24.41
CA ASP A 154 25.75 15.05 23.76
C ASP A 154 25.96 13.56 24.09
N ARG A 155 25.65 13.16 25.32
CA ARG A 155 25.70 11.76 25.73
C ARG A 155 24.57 10.94 25.11
N LEU A 156 23.36 11.50 25.02
CA LEU A 156 22.25 10.83 24.34
C LEU A 156 22.58 10.60 22.87
N GLU A 157 23.09 11.59 22.16
CA GLU A 157 23.50 11.45 20.75
C GLU A 157 24.61 10.40 20.56
N TYR A 158 25.51 10.24 21.51
CA TYR A 158 26.54 9.20 21.47
C TYR A 158 25.95 7.78 21.58
N TYR A 159 24.98 7.56 22.48
CA TYR A 159 24.35 6.24 22.67
C TYR A 159 23.27 5.91 21.63
N MET A 160 22.80 6.88 20.84
CA MET A 160 21.81 6.69 19.79
C MET A 160 22.43 6.31 18.43
N LYS A 161 23.74 6.32 18.29
CA LYS A 161 24.49 5.90 17.10
C LYS A 161 24.77 4.41 17.14
#